data_3ad5cd8838c77ae56f399dfe272549c6
#
_entry.id   3ad5cd8838c77ae56f399dfe272549c6
#
_cell.length_a   1.000
_cell.length_b   1.000
_cell.length_c   1.000
_cell.angle_alpha   90.00
_cell.angle_beta   90.00
_cell.angle_gamma   90.00
#
_symmetry.space_group_name_H-M   'P 1'
#
loop_
_entity.id
_entity.type
_entity.pdbx_description
1 polymer ?
#
loop_
_entity_poly.entity_id
_entity_poly.type
_entity_poly.pdbx_seq_one_letter_code
_entity_poly.pdbx_strand_id
1 'polypeptide(L)'
;MHLKLDIEREIEMRNIVEVKEVFKTIDKEEILSGINLQIAEGEIYGFLGPNGAGKTTLMKCMLSLSTITSGSIEIFGKNLQEHREEILSQVGSVIETPIFYENLTAKEILEIHAQYMRKNITESDIIRALRMVGLKNTTKKVKEFSLGMRQRLGLARAFLTKPKLLILDEPINGLDPIGIQEIRNLLLSLSKECGVTIFISSHILSEISQIADKIGVIKNGEIVEQVSMKEIRRENIDLEEYFMSHFLNEI
;
A
#
# COMPACT_ATOMS: atom_id res chain seq x y z
N MET A 1 -38.21 -5.03 6.19
CA MET A 1 -37.51 -4.55 7.40
C MET A 1 -36.02 -4.94 7.43
N HIS A 2 -35.57 -6.04 6.82
CA HIS A 2 -34.15 -6.41 6.70
C HIS A 2 -33.36 -5.60 5.67
N LEU A 3 -33.96 -5.19 4.55
CA LEU A 3 -33.29 -4.35 3.54
C LEU A 3 -32.92 -2.93 4.02
N LYS A 4 -33.62 -2.38 4.99
CA LYS A 4 -33.29 -1.07 5.57
C LYS A 4 -32.09 -1.13 6.53
N LEU A 5 -31.88 -2.27 7.17
CA LEU A 5 -30.75 -2.50 8.09
C LEU A 5 -29.44 -2.77 7.36
N ASP A 6 -29.50 -3.28 6.12
CA ASP A 6 -28.32 -3.47 5.27
C ASP A 6 -27.87 -2.15 4.62
N ILE A 7 -28.81 -1.27 4.31
CA ILE A 7 -28.53 0.11 3.82
C ILE A 7 -27.97 1.00 4.94
N GLU A 8 -28.40 0.82 6.18
CA GLU A 8 -27.89 1.57 7.34
C GLU A 8 -26.55 1.02 7.86
N ARG A 9 -26.07 -0.13 7.41
CA ARG A 9 -24.71 -0.66 7.64
C ARG A 9 -23.70 -0.29 6.55
N GLU A 10 -24.11 0.32 5.45
CA GLU A 10 -23.29 1.21 4.61
C GLU A 10 -23.00 2.56 5.31
N ILE A 11 -23.37 2.66 6.59
CA ILE A 11 -23.11 3.78 7.47
C ILE A 11 -21.60 3.99 7.52
N GLU A 12 -21.18 5.05 6.81
CA GLU A 12 -19.97 5.81 7.09
C GLU A 12 -18.73 4.95 7.43
N MET A 13 -18.28 4.12 6.49
CA MET A 13 -16.89 3.69 6.56
C MET A 13 -16.05 4.97 6.53
N ARG A 14 -15.48 5.33 7.68
CA ARG A 14 -14.67 6.53 7.84
C ARG A 14 -13.49 6.43 6.89
N ASN A 15 -13.43 7.35 5.92
CA ASN A 15 -12.24 7.46 5.08
C ASN A 15 -11.07 7.89 5.95
N ILE A 16 -9.98 7.13 5.88
CA ILE A 16 -8.73 7.49 6.55
C ILE A 16 -7.72 8.11 5.60
N VAL A 17 -7.93 7.98 4.30
CA VAL A 17 -7.17 8.69 3.27
C VAL A 17 -8.15 9.37 2.34
N GLU A 18 -7.94 10.65 2.11
CA GLU A 18 -8.65 11.44 1.11
C GLU A 18 -7.64 12.24 0.28
N VAL A 19 -7.64 12.02 -1.02
CA VAL A 19 -6.84 12.76 -2.00
C VAL A 19 -7.81 13.53 -2.86
N LYS A 20 -7.64 14.87 -2.92
CA LYS A 20 -8.58 15.77 -3.59
C LYS A 20 -7.84 16.66 -4.57
N GLU A 21 -8.19 16.53 -5.86
CA GLU A 21 -7.67 17.34 -6.96
C GLU A 21 -6.14 17.48 -6.92
N VAL A 22 -5.43 16.35 -6.71
CA VAL A 22 -3.98 16.38 -6.58
C VAL A 22 -3.32 16.39 -7.94
N PHE A 23 -2.53 17.45 -8.16
CA PHE A 23 -1.65 17.61 -9.31
C PHE A 23 -0.19 17.53 -8.89
N LYS A 24 0.64 16.96 -9.75
CA LYS A 24 2.09 16.91 -9.56
C LYS A 24 2.82 17.14 -10.87
N THR A 25 3.61 18.20 -10.92
CA THR A 25 4.50 18.51 -12.03
C THR A 25 5.97 18.30 -11.59
N ILE A 26 6.76 17.67 -12.45
CA ILE A 26 8.22 17.48 -12.29
C ILE A 26 8.86 17.92 -13.61
N ASP A 27 9.84 18.82 -13.57
CA ASP A 27 10.59 19.30 -14.74
C ASP A 27 9.68 19.75 -15.92
N LYS A 28 8.55 20.39 -15.60
CA LYS A 28 7.50 20.86 -16.53
C LYS A 28 6.62 19.75 -17.12
N GLU A 29 6.82 18.50 -16.76
CA GLU A 29 5.96 17.39 -17.12
C GLU A 29 4.92 17.16 -16.02
N GLU A 30 3.65 17.08 -16.38
CA GLU A 30 2.57 16.75 -15.46
C GLU A 30 2.52 15.24 -15.26
N ILE A 31 2.85 14.80 -14.04
CA ILE A 31 2.92 13.38 -13.67
C ILE A 31 1.61 12.90 -13.04
N LEU A 32 0.93 13.78 -12.30
CA LEU A 32 -0.38 13.51 -11.73
C LEU A 32 -1.31 14.66 -12.11
N SER A 33 -2.51 14.33 -12.60
CA SER A 33 -3.50 15.25 -13.14
C SER A 33 -4.85 15.02 -12.44
N GLY A 34 -5.19 15.89 -11.47
CA GLY A 34 -6.49 15.89 -10.80
C GLY A 34 -6.85 14.59 -10.07
N ILE A 35 -5.90 13.96 -9.38
CA ILE A 35 -6.13 12.70 -8.67
C ILE A 35 -7.14 12.89 -7.55
N ASN A 36 -8.21 12.08 -7.60
CA ASN A 36 -9.24 11.98 -6.57
C ASN A 36 -9.38 10.52 -6.13
N LEU A 37 -9.13 10.21 -4.87
CA LEU A 37 -9.37 8.89 -4.29
C LEU A 37 -9.71 8.96 -2.80
N GLN A 38 -10.42 7.94 -2.34
CA GLN A 38 -10.77 7.76 -0.93
C GLN A 38 -10.53 6.31 -0.54
N ILE A 39 -9.92 6.11 0.65
CA ILE A 39 -9.65 4.79 1.21
C ILE A 39 -10.31 4.72 2.59
N ALA A 40 -11.19 3.73 2.76
CA ALA A 40 -11.87 3.49 4.02
C ALA A 40 -10.97 2.80 5.05
N GLU A 41 -11.30 2.95 6.33
CA GLU A 41 -10.58 2.29 7.43
C GLU A 41 -10.68 0.76 7.29
N GLY A 42 -9.54 0.07 7.37
CA GLY A 42 -9.44 -1.39 7.23
C GLY A 42 -9.52 -1.92 5.79
N GLU A 43 -9.70 -1.04 4.80
CA GLU A 43 -9.77 -1.40 3.37
C GLU A 43 -8.40 -1.75 2.80
N ILE A 44 -8.36 -2.72 1.91
CA ILE A 44 -7.23 -2.94 1.00
C ILE A 44 -7.58 -2.27 -0.33
N TYR A 45 -6.96 -1.14 -0.61
CA TYR A 45 -7.12 -0.41 -1.87
C TYR A 45 -5.98 -0.76 -2.83
N GLY A 46 -6.32 -1.43 -3.91
CA GLY A 46 -5.41 -1.74 -5.01
C GLY A 46 -5.28 -0.57 -5.98
N PHE A 47 -4.05 -0.17 -6.29
CA PHE A 47 -3.77 0.90 -7.25
C PHE A 47 -3.08 0.33 -8.47
N LEU A 48 -3.85 0.09 -9.53
CA LEU A 48 -3.44 -0.61 -10.74
C LEU A 48 -3.06 0.36 -11.85
N GLY A 49 -2.01 0.06 -12.59
CA GLY A 49 -1.63 0.83 -13.76
C GLY A 49 -0.27 0.43 -14.32
N PRO A 50 0.03 0.80 -15.58
CA PRO A 50 1.32 0.51 -16.20
C PRO A 50 2.48 1.22 -15.50
N ASN A 51 3.70 0.82 -15.85
CA ASN A 51 4.90 1.53 -15.39
C ASN A 51 4.91 2.94 -15.97
N GLY A 52 5.27 3.92 -15.12
CA GLY A 52 5.25 5.35 -15.51
C GLY A 52 3.88 6.04 -15.36
N ALA A 53 2.80 5.33 -15.02
CA ALA A 53 1.47 5.94 -14.89
C ALA A 53 1.31 6.94 -13.71
N GLY A 54 2.29 7.07 -12.81
CA GLY A 54 2.23 7.97 -11.67
C GLY A 54 2.03 7.30 -10.30
N LYS A 55 1.92 5.96 -10.22
CA LYS A 55 1.68 5.20 -8.98
C LYS A 55 2.65 5.56 -7.86
N THR A 56 3.95 5.35 -8.10
CA THR A 56 5.01 5.65 -7.14
C THR A 56 5.06 7.14 -6.78
N THR A 57 4.77 8.03 -7.74
CA THR A 57 4.73 9.48 -7.51
C THR A 57 3.63 9.85 -6.52
N LEU A 58 2.42 9.33 -6.67
CA LEU A 58 1.33 9.55 -5.72
C LEU A 58 1.70 9.03 -4.33
N MET A 59 2.24 7.82 -4.24
CA MET A 59 2.68 7.25 -2.96
C MET A 59 3.77 8.08 -2.29
N LYS A 60 4.74 8.60 -3.06
CA LYS A 60 5.75 9.54 -2.56
C LYS A 60 5.12 10.83 -2.04
N CYS A 61 4.09 11.35 -2.70
CA CYS A 61 3.35 12.53 -2.22
C CYS A 61 2.62 12.23 -0.90
N MET A 62 1.95 11.07 -0.79
CA MET A 62 1.26 10.65 0.44
C MET A 62 2.21 10.41 1.63
N LEU A 63 3.48 10.14 1.36
CA LEU A 63 4.54 10.00 2.38
C LEU A 63 5.34 11.28 2.62
N SER A 64 4.94 12.40 2.02
CA SER A 64 5.71 13.66 2.04
C SER A 64 7.18 13.50 1.59
N LEU A 65 7.47 12.51 0.77
CA LEU A 65 8.76 12.34 0.07
C LEU A 65 8.84 13.22 -1.18
N SER A 66 7.69 13.66 -1.69
CA SER A 66 7.53 14.62 -2.77
C SER A 66 6.38 15.56 -2.44
N THR A 67 6.52 16.85 -2.75
CA THR A 67 5.44 17.83 -2.57
C THR A 67 4.47 17.76 -3.74
N ILE A 68 3.17 17.93 -3.49
CA ILE A 68 2.16 18.12 -4.53
C ILE A 68 2.31 19.53 -5.14
N THR A 69 1.87 19.71 -6.39
CA THR A 69 1.83 21.03 -7.04
C THR A 69 0.57 21.79 -6.63
N SER A 70 -0.59 21.12 -6.58
CA SER A 70 -1.85 21.66 -6.08
C SER A 70 -2.76 20.52 -5.58
N GLY A 71 -3.90 20.89 -4.97
CA GLY A 71 -4.80 19.95 -4.34
C GLY A 71 -4.53 19.73 -2.87
N SER A 72 -5.08 18.66 -2.27
CA SER A 72 -4.86 18.32 -0.87
C SER A 72 -4.82 16.81 -0.64
N ILE A 73 -4.05 16.40 0.37
CA ILE A 73 -4.01 15.02 0.89
C ILE A 73 -4.32 15.08 2.38
N GLU A 74 -5.37 14.38 2.78
CA GLU A 74 -5.74 14.20 4.17
C GLU A 74 -5.57 12.73 4.57
N ILE A 75 -4.92 12.47 5.71
CA ILE A 75 -4.74 11.13 6.27
C ILE A 75 -5.15 11.18 7.74
N PHE A 76 -5.98 10.23 8.16
CA PHE A 76 -6.61 10.18 9.50
C PHE A 76 -7.41 11.45 9.82
N GLY A 77 -8.04 12.09 8.80
CA GLY A 77 -8.80 13.33 8.93
C GLY A 77 -7.94 14.58 9.18
N LYS A 78 -6.64 14.52 8.87
CA LYS A 78 -5.70 15.62 9.06
C LYS A 78 -4.98 15.94 7.75
N ASN A 79 -4.78 17.23 7.48
CA ASN A 79 -3.98 17.68 6.35
C ASN A 79 -2.53 17.22 6.50
N LEU A 80 -2.02 16.55 5.46
CA LEU A 80 -0.68 15.95 5.49
C LEU A 80 0.45 16.99 5.59
N GLN A 81 0.29 18.17 5.02
CA GLN A 81 1.32 19.21 5.05
C GLN A 81 1.44 19.82 6.46
N GLU A 82 0.31 19.98 7.15
CA GLU A 82 0.25 20.61 8.47
C GLU A 82 0.59 19.64 9.62
N HIS A 83 0.24 18.35 9.47
CA HIS A 83 0.36 17.33 10.52
C HIS A 83 1.29 16.18 10.15
N ARG A 84 2.33 16.46 9.33
CA ARG A 84 3.21 15.46 8.73
C ARG A 84 3.77 14.45 9.74
N GLU A 85 4.39 14.90 10.82
CA GLU A 85 5.06 14.00 11.78
C GLU A 85 4.05 13.09 12.50
N GLU A 86 2.92 13.65 12.90
CA GLU A 86 1.86 12.89 13.57
C GLU A 86 1.27 11.82 12.66
N ILE A 87 1.00 12.17 11.40
CA ILE A 87 0.48 11.25 10.40
C ILE A 87 1.49 10.14 10.11
N LEU A 88 2.72 10.51 9.73
CA LEU A 88 3.73 9.55 9.32
C LEU A 88 4.19 8.62 10.45
N SER A 89 4.03 9.03 11.72
CA SER A 89 4.27 8.14 12.86
C SER A 89 3.34 6.94 12.93
N GLN A 90 2.22 6.97 12.20
CA GLN A 90 1.18 5.94 12.14
C GLN A 90 1.14 5.23 10.78
N VAL A 91 2.06 5.58 9.86
CA VAL A 91 2.15 5.00 8.51
C VAL A 91 3.39 4.12 8.43
N GLY A 92 3.23 2.92 7.89
CA GLY A 92 4.33 2.07 7.44
C GLY A 92 4.41 2.09 5.92
N SER A 93 5.61 1.98 5.36
CA SER A 93 5.75 2.02 3.91
C SER A 93 6.89 1.16 3.36
N VAL A 94 6.69 0.66 2.15
CA VAL A 94 7.73 0.12 1.27
C VAL A 94 7.55 0.80 -0.08
N ILE A 95 8.50 1.65 -0.46
CA ILE A 95 8.52 2.36 -1.74
C ILE A 95 9.76 1.93 -2.50
N GLU A 96 9.56 1.50 -3.73
CA GLU A 96 10.63 0.97 -4.59
C GLU A 96 11.34 -0.24 -3.94
N THR A 97 12.57 -0.54 -4.36
CA THR A 97 13.35 -1.64 -3.78
C THR A 97 13.93 -1.23 -2.43
N PRO A 98 13.65 -1.95 -1.35
CA PRO A 98 14.18 -1.62 -0.04
C PRO A 98 15.70 -1.71 0.01
N ILE A 99 16.35 -0.63 0.45
CA ILE A 99 17.80 -0.55 0.67
C ILE A 99 18.08 -0.75 2.16
N PHE A 100 19.09 -1.52 2.48
CA PHE A 100 19.50 -1.85 3.84
C PHE A 100 21.01 -1.78 4.00
N TYR A 101 21.48 -1.75 5.25
CA TYR A 101 22.89 -1.91 5.57
C TYR A 101 23.31 -3.38 5.33
N GLU A 102 24.13 -3.59 4.33
CA GLU A 102 24.50 -4.91 3.78
C GLU A 102 25.18 -5.84 4.78
N ASN A 103 25.90 -5.30 5.76
CA ASN A 103 26.66 -6.06 6.76
C ASN A 103 25.88 -6.36 8.04
N LEU A 104 24.62 -5.96 8.13
CA LEU A 104 23.74 -6.23 9.27
C LEU A 104 22.83 -7.42 8.98
N THR A 105 22.37 -8.06 10.05
CA THR A 105 21.32 -9.08 10.02
C THR A 105 19.93 -8.42 9.96
N ALA A 106 18.91 -9.18 9.61
CA ALA A 106 17.52 -8.70 9.62
C ALA A 106 17.09 -8.19 11.00
N LYS A 107 17.52 -8.86 12.07
CA LYS A 107 17.22 -8.46 13.45
C LYS A 107 17.84 -7.10 13.77
N GLU A 108 19.13 -6.90 13.50
CA GLU A 108 19.83 -5.62 13.73
C GLU A 108 19.20 -4.47 12.93
N ILE A 109 18.77 -4.72 11.68
CA ILE A 109 18.04 -3.72 10.87
C ILE A 109 16.74 -3.28 11.57
N LEU A 110 15.97 -4.23 12.09
CA LEU A 110 14.72 -3.91 12.78
C LEU A 110 14.95 -3.25 14.13
N GLU A 111 16.00 -3.60 14.85
CA GLU A 111 16.42 -2.94 16.11
C GLU A 111 16.76 -1.46 15.86
N ILE A 112 17.56 -1.17 14.84
CA ILE A 112 17.90 0.20 14.44
C ILE A 112 16.62 0.96 14.07
N HIS A 113 15.73 0.36 13.25
CA HIS A 113 14.47 1.00 12.87
C HIS A 113 13.59 1.32 14.08
N ALA A 114 13.48 0.40 15.04
CA ALA A 114 12.74 0.59 16.28
C ALA A 114 13.25 1.80 17.08
N GLN A 115 14.57 1.96 17.17
CA GLN A 115 15.20 3.10 17.84
C GLN A 115 14.90 4.43 17.14
N TYR A 116 14.98 4.47 15.80
CA TYR A 116 14.63 5.66 15.01
C TYR A 116 13.18 6.09 15.21
N MET A 117 12.26 5.13 15.26
CA MET A 117 10.84 5.41 15.44
C MET A 117 10.46 5.80 16.88
N ARG A 118 11.41 5.75 17.83
CA ARG A 118 11.20 6.08 19.26
C ARG A 118 9.99 5.39 19.87
N LYS A 119 9.66 4.18 19.40
CA LYS A 119 8.54 3.36 19.92
C LYS A 119 9.09 2.27 20.83
N ASN A 120 8.34 1.92 21.87
CA ASN A 120 8.66 0.80 22.75
C ASN A 120 8.41 -0.53 22.03
N ILE A 121 9.37 -0.92 21.19
CA ILE A 121 9.37 -2.17 20.43
C ILE A 121 10.30 -3.14 21.17
N THR A 122 9.74 -4.28 21.55
CA THR A 122 10.47 -5.31 22.26
C THR A 122 11.17 -6.27 21.30
N GLU A 123 12.14 -7.03 21.79
CA GLU A 123 12.77 -8.11 21.02
C GLU A 123 11.75 -9.13 20.52
N SER A 124 10.73 -9.42 21.33
CA SER A 124 9.64 -10.32 20.92
C SER A 124 8.80 -9.76 19.76
N ASP A 125 8.59 -8.43 19.65
CA ASP A 125 7.93 -7.81 18.51
C ASP A 125 8.78 -7.96 17.24
N ILE A 126 10.09 -7.77 17.33
CA ILE A 126 11.04 -7.96 16.21
C ILE A 126 11.01 -9.41 15.72
N ILE A 127 11.13 -10.37 16.63
CA ILE A 127 11.09 -11.80 16.29
C ILE A 127 9.73 -12.15 15.64
N ARG A 128 8.64 -11.62 16.17
CA ARG A 128 7.31 -11.80 15.59
C ARG A 128 7.23 -11.23 14.18
N ALA A 129 7.70 -10.01 13.95
CA ALA A 129 7.72 -9.38 12.64
C ALA A 129 8.50 -10.21 11.61
N LEU A 130 9.70 -10.67 11.96
CA LEU A 130 10.52 -11.54 11.11
C LEU A 130 9.82 -12.88 10.80
N ARG A 131 9.15 -13.45 11.78
CA ARG A 131 8.41 -14.71 11.61
C ARG A 131 7.23 -14.53 10.65
N MET A 132 6.49 -13.44 10.76
CA MET A 132 5.34 -13.15 9.90
C MET A 132 5.71 -13.07 8.42
N VAL A 133 6.90 -12.58 8.08
CA VAL A 133 7.39 -12.51 6.70
C VAL A 133 8.23 -13.73 6.28
N GLY A 134 8.29 -14.78 7.08
CA GLY A 134 9.06 -15.98 6.77
C GLY A 134 10.59 -15.86 6.93
N LEU A 135 11.08 -14.80 7.57
CA LEU A 135 12.52 -14.57 7.84
C LEU A 135 12.95 -15.02 9.25
N LYS A 136 12.27 -16.00 9.82
CA LYS A 136 12.60 -16.53 11.15
C LYS A 136 13.99 -17.18 11.17
N ASN A 137 14.69 -17.01 12.30
CA ASN A 137 15.97 -17.70 12.61
C ASN A 137 17.09 -17.49 11.60
N THR A 138 17.09 -16.42 10.81
CA THR A 138 18.22 -16.13 9.93
C THR A 138 19.27 -15.31 10.65
N THR A 139 20.50 -15.83 10.65
CA THR A 139 21.73 -15.13 11.10
C THR A 139 22.48 -14.54 9.92
N LYS A 140 21.98 -14.74 8.69
CA LYS A 140 22.59 -14.21 7.47
C LYS A 140 22.59 -12.69 7.47
N LYS A 141 23.63 -12.12 6.91
CA LYS A 141 23.70 -10.69 6.63
C LYS A 141 22.86 -10.34 5.41
N VAL A 142 22.35 -9.10 5.35
CA VAL A 142 21.49 -8.66 4.24
C VAL A 142 22.15 -8.79 2.87
N LYS A 143 23.46 -8.65 2.77
CA LYS A 143 24.19 -8.90 1.49
C LYS A 143 24.01 -10.31 0.93
N GLU A 144 23.63 -11.28 1.76
CA GLU A 144 23.38 -12.67 1.37
C GLU A 144 21.89 -12.92 1.04
N PHE A 145 21.05 -11.89 1.16
CA PHE A 145 19.62 -12.00 0.92
C PHE A 145 19.30 -11.97 -0.57
N SER A 146 18.40 -12.86 -0.99
CA SER A 146 17.74 -12.75 -2.30
C SER A 146 16.86 -11.48 -2.35
N LEU A 147 16.45 -11.08 -3.56
CA LEU A 147 15.51 -9.97 -3.73
C LEU A 147 14.23 -10.20 -2.89
N GLY A 148 13.65 -11.40 -2.95
CA GLY A 148 12.48 -11.75 -2.15
C GLY A 148 12.70 -11.65 -0.64
N MET A 149 13.87 -12.04 -0.12
CA MET A 149 14.20 -11.85 1.29
C MET A 149 14.31 -10.36 1.67
N ARG A 150 14.84 -9.52 0.77
CA ARG A 150 14.89 -8.06 0.97
C ARG A 150 13.49 -7.45 0.98
N GLN A 151 12.61 -7.85 0.07
CA GLN A 151 11.20 -7.41 0.06
C GLN A 151 10.49 -7.81 1.37
N ARG A 152 10.64 -9.05 1.81
CA ARG A 152 10.10 -9.52 3.08
C ARG A 152 10.62 -8.71 4.29
N LEU A 153 11.91 -8.38 4.31
CA LEU A 153 12.48 -7.52 5.36
C LEU A 153 11.93 -6.09 5.30
N GLY A 154 11.71 -5.55 4.09
CA GLY A 154 11.04 -4.26 3.89
C GLY A 154 9.64 -4.23 4.49
N LEU A 155 8.85 -5.28 4.23
CA LEU A 155 7.53 -5.45 4.82
C LEU A 155 7.60 -5.59 6.35
N ALA A 156 8.51 -6.44 6.89
CA ALA A 156 8.70 -6.55 8.34
C ALA A 156 9.00 -5.20 8.99
N ARG A 157 9.86 -4.38 8.36
CA ARG A 157 10.16 -3.03 8.82
C ARG A 157 8.93 -2.12 8.78
N ALA A 158 8.13 -2.18 7.71
CA ALA A 158 6.97 -1.33 7.53
C ALA A 158 5.88 -1.56 8.58
N PHE A 159 5.62 -2.80 8.98
CA PHE A 159 4.58 -3.09 9.98
C PHE A 159 5.09 -3.28 11.42
N LEU A 160 6.40 -3.26 11.65
CA LEU A 160 7.00 -3.42 12.99
C LEU A 160 6.42 -2.45 14.02
N THR A 161 6.14 -1.22 13.58
CA THR A 161 5.59 -0.15 14.44
C THR A 161 4.08 -0.22 14.63
N LYS A 162 3.41 -1.28 14.15
CA LYS A 162 1.95 -1.47 14.19
C LYS A 162 1.22 -0.24 13.61
N PRO A 163 1.48 0.11 12.33
CA PRO A 163 0.86 1.27 11.70
C PRO A 163 -0.64 1.05 11.49
N LYS A 164 -1.39 2.15 11.35
CA LYS A 164 -2.80 2.12 10.94
C LYS A 164 -2.96 2.07 9.42
N LEU A 165 -1.98 2.60 8.68
CA LEU A 165 -1.95 2.61 7.22
C LEU A 165 -0.62 2.04 6.73
N LEU A 166 -0.69 1.11 5.76
CA LEU A 166 0.45 0.63 4.99
C LEU A 166 0.37 1.16 3.56
N ILE A 167 1.47 1.76 3.08
CA ILE A 167 1.62 2.20 1.68
C ILE A 167 2.72 1.35 1.05
N LEU A 168 2.34 0.51 0.08
CA LEU A 168 3.18 -0.53 -0.48
C LEU A 168 3.28 -0.39 -2.00
N ASP A 169 4.47 -0.05 -2.48
CA ASP A 169 4.74 0.08 -3.91
C ASP A 169 5.29 -1.23 -4.46
N GLU A 170 4.48 -1.92 -5.25
CA GLU A 170 4.81 -3.20 -5.90
C GLU A 170 5.45 -4.25 -4.97
N PRO A 171 4.89 -4.54 -3.77
CA PRO A 171 5.56 -5.33 -2.74
C PRO A 171 5.75 -6.80 -3.08
N ILE A 172 5.05 -7.30 -4.10
CA ILE A 172 5.11 -8.71 -4.55
C ILE A 172 5.98 -8.89 -5.80
N ASN A 173 6.48 -7.79 -6.37
CA ASN A 173 7.30 -7.84 -7.58
C ASN A 173 8.63 -8.58 -7.32
N GLY A 174 8.97 -9.52 -8.22
CA GLY A 174 10.20 -10.31 -8.11
C GLY A 174 10.18 -11.43 -7.07
N LEU A 175 9.02 -11.76 -6.51
CA LEU A 175 8.82 -12.94 -5.69
C LEU A 175 8.47 -14.16 -6.53
N ASP A 176 8.79 -15.34 -6.02
CA ASP A 176 8.31 -16.60 -6.56
C ASP A 176 6.81 -16.81 -6.20
N PRO A 177 6.09 -17.73 -6.87
CA PRO A 177 4.67 -17.93 -6.63
C PRO A 177 4.30 -18.24 -5.17
N ILE A 178 5.17 -18.97 -4.45
CA ILE A 178 4.97 -19.27 -3.02
C ILE A 178 5.09 -17.99 -2.21
N GLY A 179 6.11 -17.18 -2.49
CA GLY A 179 6.34 -15.90 -1.85
C GLY A 179 5.19 -14.91 -2.05
N ILE A 180 4.64 -14.85 -3.26
CA ILE A 180 3.46 -14.04 -3.58
C ILE A 180 2.28 -14.47 -2.70
N GLN A 181 2.00 -15.77 -2.63
CA GLN A 181 0.90 -16.30 -1.82
C GLN A 181 1.07 -16.01 -0.32
N GLU A 182 2.29 -16.15 0.20
CA GLU A 182 2.58 -15.84 1.61
C GLU A 182 2.39 -14.36 1.94
N ILE A 183 2.86 -13.45 1.07
CA ILE A 183 2.66 -12.01 1.26
C ILE A 183 1.18 -11.64 1.14
N ARG A 184 0.44 -12.20 0.19
CA ARG A 184 -1.01 -12.00 0.10
C ARG A 184 -1.73 -12.39 1.39
N ASN A 185 -1.46 -13.58 1.90
CA ASN A 185 -2.06 -14.05 3.16
C ASN A 185 -1.71 -13.13 4.33
N LEU A 186 -0.46 -12.63 4.38
CA LEU A 186 -0.03 -11.66 5.38
C LEU A 186 -0.83 -10.36 5.29
N LEU A 187 -0.97 -9.77 4.10
CA LEU A 187 -1.71 -8.52 3.90
C LEU A 187 -3.20 -8.68 4.26
N LEU A 188 -3.81 -9.79 3.86
CA LEU A 188 -5.19 -10.12 4.26
C LEU A 188 -5.35 -10.24 5.78
N SER A 189 -4.42 -10.91 6.46
CA SER A 189 -4.45 -11.02 7.92
C SER A 189 -4.26 -9.66 8.60
N LEU A 190 -3.32 -8.82 8.12
CA LEU A 190 -3.11 -7.47 8.65
C LEU A 190 -4.36 -6.60 8.51
N SER A 191 -5.05 -6.65 7.38
CA SER A 191 -6.29 -5.89 7.18
C SER A 191 -7.42 -6.46 8.04
N LYS A 192 -7.74 -7.76 7.92
CA LYS A 192 -8.94 -8.35 8.51
C LYS A 192 -8.85 -8.61 10.01
N GLU A 193 -7.68 -8.99 10.52
CA GLU A 193 -7.48 -9.34 11.92
C GLU A 193 -6.93 -8.19 12.75
N CYS A 194 -6.14 -7.30 12.14
CA CYS A 194 -5.51 -6.18 12.83
C CYS A 194 -6.13 -4.81 12.48
N GLY A 195 -7.07 -4.75 11.52
CA GLY A 195 -7.73 -3.51 11.10
C GLY A 195 -6.80 -2.52 10.39
N VAL A 196 -5.68 -3.01 9.83
CA VAL A 196 -4.72 -2.16 9.11
C VAL A 196 -5.28 -1.83 7.73
N THR A 197 -5.35 -0.54 7.40
CA THR A 197 -5.67 -0.10 6.03
C THR A 197 -4.44 -0.25 5.15
N ILE A 198 -4.63 -0.71 3.91
CA ILE A 198 -3.53 -0.98 2.99
C ILE A 198 -3.78 -0.28 1.66
N PHE A 199 -2.84 0.56 1.24
CA PHE A 199 -2.76 1.13 -0.11
C PHE A 199 -1.61 0.44 -0.85
N ILE A 200 -1.92 -0.36 -1.86
CA ILE A 200 -0.95 -1.22 -2.54
C ILE A 200 -0.98 -0.98 -4.06
N SER A 201 0.18 -0.70 -4.66
CA SER A 201 0.30 -0.62 -6.11
C SER A 201 0.65 -1.98 -6.73
N SER A 202 0.18 -2.18 -7.95
CA SER A 202 0.57 -3.28 -8.81
C SER A 202 0.38 -2.91 -10.28
N HIS A 203 1.10 -3.59 -11.17
CA HIS A 203 0.83 -3.60 -12.61
C HIS A 203 0.19 -4.93 -13.05
N ILE A 204 -0.07 -5.85 -12.12
CA ILE A 204 -0.63 -7.18 -12.37
C ILE A 204 -2.02 -7.27 -11.72
N LEU A 205 -3.04 -7.26 -12.56
CA LEU A 205 -4.44 -7.30 -12.12
C LEU A 205 -4.77 -8.57 -11.34
N SER A 206 -4.39 -9.73 -11.84
CA SER A 206 -4.68 -11.03 -11.22
C SER A 206 -4.12 -11.18 -9.81
N GLU A 207 -3.08 -10.43 -9.47
CA GLU A 207 -2.49 -10.42 -8.15
C GLU A 207 -3.30 -9.56 -7.18
N ILE A 208 -3.62 -8.32 -7.61
CA ILE A 208 -4.27 -7.36 -6.73
C ILE A 208 -5.74 -7.71 -6.48
N SER A 209 -6.43 -8.25 -7.48
CA SER A 209 -7.86 -8.62 -7.39
C SER A 209 -8.16 -9.70 -6.34
N GLN A 210 -7.15 -10.48 -5.96
CA GLN A 210 -7.31 -11.52 -4.95
C GLN A 210 -7.34 -10.99 -3.52
N ILE A 211 -6.81 -9.78 -3.30
CA ILE A 211 -6.70 -9.19 -1.96
C ILE A 211 -7.44 -7.88 -1.80
N ALA A 212 -7.61 -7.10 -2.88
CA ALA A 212 -8.23 -5.79 -2.81
C ALA A 212 -9.73 -5.86 -2.51
N ASP A 213 -10.21 -4.89 -1.75
CA ASP A 213 -11.64 -4.59 -1.57
C ASP A 213 -12.11 -3.59 -2.63
N LYS A 214 -11.24 -2.67 -3.03
CA LYS A 214 -11.46 -1.67 -4.08
C LYS A 214 -10.21 -1.55 -4.96
N ILE A 215 -10.39 -1.31 -6.25
CA ILE A 215 -9.30 -1.07 -7.20
C ILE A 215 -9.51 0.29 -7.86
N GLY A 216 -8.46 1.12 -7.84
CA GLY A 216 -8.36 2.32 -8.67
C GLY A 216 -7.37 2.08 -9.80
N VAL A 217 -7.74 2.45 -11.01
CA VAL A 217 -6.90 2.33 -12.21
C VAL A 217 -6.36 3.68 -12.58
N ILE A 218 -5.03 3.78 -12.66
CA ILE A 218 -4.33 4.99 -13.10
C ILE A 218 -3.71 4.80 -14.48
N LYS A 219 -3.92 5.79 -15.37
CA LYS A 219 -3.32 5.88 -16.71
C LYS A 219 -2.92 7.33 -16.97
N ASN A 220 -1.70 7.56 -17.43
CA ASN A 220 -1.19 8.89 -17.79
C ASN A 220 -1.42 9.96 -16.70
N GLY A 221 -1.25 9.59 -15.43
CA GLY A 221 -1.40 10.52 -14.31
C GLY A 221 -2.84 10.76 -13.85
N GLU A 222 -3.85 10.12 -14.43
CA GLU A 222 -5.26 10.27 -14.09
C GLU A 222 -5.86 8.96 -13.59
N ILE A 223 -6.80 9.03 -12.64
CA ILE A 223 -7.60 7.86 -12.26
C ILE A 223 -8.75 7.73 -13.26
N VAL A 224 -8.65 6.70 -14.11
CA VAL A 224 -9.65 6.44 -15.15
C VAL A 224 -10.82 5.61 -14.67
N GLU A 225 -10.64 4.84 -13.58
CA GLU A 225 -11.69 3.96 -13.05
C GLU A 225 -11.46 3.69 -11.56
N GLN A 226 -12.55 3.53 -10.81
CA GLN A 226 -12.54 3.05 -9.43
C GLN A 226 -13.71 2.10 -9.23
N VAL A 227 -13.42 0.86 -8.85
CA VAL A 227 -14.42 -0.19 -8.75
C VAL A 227 -14.31 -0.97 -7.45
N SER A 228 -15.46 -1.29 -6.84
CA SER A 228 -15.56 -2.20 -5.70
C SER A 228 -15.45 -3.65 -6.16
N MET A 229 -14.55 -4.41 -5.57
CA MET A 229 -14.43 -5.85 -5.84
C MET A 229 -15.66 -6.65 -5.40
N LYS A 230 -16.44 -6.11 -4.44
CA LYS A 230 -17.73 -6.69 -4.05
C LYS A 230 -18.74 -6.61 -5.18
N GLU A 231 -18.78 -5.48 -5.92
CA GLU A 231 -19.67 -5.28 -7.08
C GLU A 231 -19.28 -6.19 -8.24
N ILE A 232 -17.99 -6.22 -8.59
CA ILE A 232 -17.43 -7.11 -9.63
C ILE A 232 -17.83 -8.58 -9.39
N ARG A 233 -17.63 -9.05 -8.15
CA ARG A 233 -17.96 -10.44 -7.78
C ARG A 233 -19.46 -10.69 -7.79
N ARG A 234 -20.29 -9.74 -7.36
CA ARG A 234 -21.76 -9.85 -7.36
C ARG A 234 -22.33 -9.96 -8.75
N GLU A 235 -21.79 -9.18 -9.68
CA GLU A 235 -22.25 -9.10 -11.07
C GLU A 235 -21.58 -10.14 -11.98
N ASN A 236 -20.67 -10.93 -11.42
CA ASN A 236 -19.89 -11.96 -12.13
C ASN A 236 -19.21 -11.44 -13.39
N ILE A 237 -18.66 -10.22 -13.29
CA ILE A 237 -17.95 -9.55 -14.37
C ILE A 237 -16.58 -10.20 -14.54
N ASP A 238 -16.20 -10.48 -15.79
CA ASP A 238 -14.82 -10.86 -16.13
C ASP A 238 -13.89 -9.66 -15.89
N LEU A 239 -13.02 -9.80 -14.91
CA LEU A 239 -12.17 -8.72 -14.45
C LEU A 239 -11.13 -8.31 -15.50
N GLU A 240 -10.59 -9.27 -16.24
CA GLU A 240 -9.59 -8.99 -17.28
C GLU A 240 -10.24 -8.26 -18.46
N GLU A 241 -11.39 -8.72 -18.91
CA GLU A 241 -12.16 -8.07 -19.98
C GLU A 241 -12.59 -6.66 -19.56
N TYR A 242 -13.09 -6.50 -18.33
CA TYR A 242 -13.50 -5.21 -17.77
C TYR A 242 -12.35 -4.20 -17.78
N PHE A 243 -11.18 -4.57 -17.27
CA PHE A 243 -10.06 -3.64 -17.26
C PHE A 243 -9.41 -3.45 -18.64
N MET A 244 -9.36 -4.48 -19.48
CA MET A 244 -8.84 -4.35 -20.85
C MET A 244 -9.65 -3.37 -21.67
N SER A 245 -10.97 -3.31 -21.51
CA SER A 245 -11.82 -2.34 -22.18
C SER A 245 -11.44 -0.88 -21.85
N HIS A 246 -10.99 -0.61 -20.62
CA HIS A 246 -10.53 0.72 -20.18
C HIS A 246 -9.12 1.08 -20.64
N PHE A 247 -8.28 0.08 -20.95
CA PHE A 247 -6.93 0.31 -21.47
C PHE A 247 -6.87 0.38 -23.01
N LEU A 248 -7.78 -0.32 -23.74
CA LEU A 248 -7.73 -0.47 -25.19
C LEU A 248 -8.60 0.54 -25.96
N ASN A 249 -9.52 1.23 -25.31
CA ASN A 249 -10.47 2.14 -25.99
C ASN A 249 -9.88 3.50 -26.42
N GLU A 250 -8.54 3.58 -26.60
CA GLU A 250 -7.87 4.75 -27.17
C GLU A 250 -6.71 4.30 -28.11
N ILE A 251 -7.06 3.67 -29.24
CA ILE A 251 -6.23 3.60 -30.44
C ILE A 251 -6.97 4.25 -31.59
#